data_607628f4552ff7f0f841f453b8eb8bdb
#
_entry.id   607628f4552ff7f0f841f453b8eb8bdb
#
_cell.length_a   1.000
_cell.length_b   1.000
_cell.length_c   1.000
_cell.angle_alpha   90.00
_cell.angle_beta   90.00
_cell.angle_gamma   90.00
#
_symmetry.space_group_name_H-M   'P 1'
#
loop_
_entity.id
_entity.type
_entity.pdbx_description
1 polymer ?
#
loop_
_entity_poly.entity_id
_entity_poly.type
_entity_poly.pdbx_seq_one_letter_code
_entity_poly.pdbx_strand_id
1 'polypeptide(L)'
;MSAPDRSDLMCKRFGKEVKMDAREVLVKYKNGEMSLDEAELYFRREPFEELEYAKLDTHRKLRSGFAEVVFCSGKADAHLLSIFKRLYEEEGEVFGTRASQQQYELVKSALPQVSYDPVSRILKIEKEGKEHIGKIAVCTAGTADIPVAEEAAQTAEYFGSHVERIYDVGVSGLHRLMSRLEQIQSANCVVAVAGMEGALASVLGGLVA
;
A
#
# COMPACT_ATOMS: atom_id res chain seq x y z
N MET A 1 12.60 16.89 43.00
CA MET A 1 11.94 17.53 41.85
C MET A 1 12.58 16.92 40.62
N SER A 2 11.92 15.98 40.00
CA SER A 2 12.40 15.34 38.76
C SER A 2 12.17 16.31 37.58
N ALA A 3 13.16 16.44 36.69
CA ALA A 3 13.05 17.26 35.52
C ALA A 3 11.88 16.71 34.63
N PRO A 4 11.07 17.58 34.00
CA PRO A 4 10.00 17.14 33.14
C PRO A 4 10.58 16.38 31.97
N ASP A 5 9.93 15.26 31.63
CA ASP A 5 10.27 14.43 30.48
C ASP A 5 10.28 15.30 29.22
N ARG A 6 11.41 15.29 28.50
CA ARG A 6 11.60 16.07 27.28
C ARG A 6 10.63 15.68 26.15
N SER A 7 10.04 14.48 26.22
CA SER A 7 9.02 14.01 25.26
C SER A 7 7.70 14.80 25.38
N ASP A 8 7.33 15.20 26.60
CA ASP A 8 6.10 15.96 26.88
C ASP A 8 6.14 17.43 26.41
N LEU A 9 7.35 18.00 26.31
CA LEU A 9 7.55 19.39 25.86
C LEU A 9 7.38 19.53 24.33
N MET A 10 7.67 18.47 23.56
CA MET A 10 7.55 18.48 22.10
C MET A 10 6.11 18.25 21.63
N CYS A 11 5.35 17.41 22.32
CA CYS A 11 3.94 17.16 22.02
C CYS A 11 3.05 18.43 22.11
N LYS A 12 3.44 19.41 22.94
CA LYS A 12 2.74 20.70 23.08
C LYS A 12 3.13 21.77 22.05
N ARG A 13 4.27 21.60 21.35
CA ARG A 13 4.82 22.62 20.44
C ARG A 13 4.43 22.40 18.98
N PHE A 14 4.17 21.15 18.59
CA PHE A 14 3.76 20.78 17.23
C PHE A 14 2.38 20.12 17.28
N GLY A 15 1.33 20.92 17.49
CA GLY A 15 -0.05 20.42 17.44
C GLY A 15 -0.31 19.62 16.15
N LYS A 16 -0.78 18.36 16.26
CA LYS A 16 -0.92 17.33 15.21
C LYS A 16 0.36 17.21 14.36
N GLU A 17 1.25 16.32 14.77
CA GLU A 17 2.49 16.03 14.05
C GLU A 17 2.18 15.65 12.61
N VAL A 18 2.51 16.53 11.68
CA VAL A 18 2.59 16.19 10.25
C VAL A 18 3.79 15.25 10.12
N LYS A 19 3.55 13.99 9.83
CA LYS A 19 4.60 13.01 9.57
C LYS A 19 5.35 13.48 8.31
N MET A 20 6.58 13.90 8.47
CA MET A 20 7.49 14.27 7.38
C MET A 20 8.16 13.02 6.83
N ASP A 21 8.52 13.01 5.57
CA ASP A 21 9.41 11.96 5.05
C ASP A 21 10.88 12.27 5.44
N ALA A 22 11.76 11.28 5.30
CA ALA A 22 13.18 11.43 5.64
C ALA A 22 13.85 12.58 4.85
N ARG A 23 13.45 12.78 3.60
CA ARG A 23 13.97 13.83 2.73
C ARG A 23 13.53 15.22 3.21
N GLU A 24 12.26 15.35 3.60
CA GLU A 24 11.72 16.60 4.16
C GLU A 24 12.45 17.01 5.43
N VAL A 25 12.72 16.06 6.34
CA VAL A 25 13.49 16.29 7.56
C VAL A 25 14.90 16.77 7.23
N LEU A 26 15.58 16.11 6.31
CA LEU A 26 16.92 16.48 5.88
C LEU A 26 16.96 17.84 5.17
N VAL A 27 15.96 18.17 4.36
CA VAL A 27 15.82 19.48 3.71
C VAL A 27 15.62 20.58 4.74
N LYS A 28 14.73 20.38 5.71
CA LYS A 28 14.51 21.35 6.80
C LYS A 28 15.76 21.56 7.66
N TYR A 29 16.48 20.48 7.98
CA TYR A 29 17.76 20.59 8.67
C TYR A 29 18.78 21.40 7.85
N LYS A 30 18.92 21.10 6.56
CA LYS A 30 19.81 21.83 5.65
C LYS A 30 19.49 23.32 5.56
N ASN A 31 18.19 23.65 5.56
CA ASN A 31 17.72 25.04 5.47
C ASN A 31 17.77 25.79 6.81
N GLY A 32 18.17 25.13 7.92
CA GLY A 32 18.17 25.73 9.25
C GLY A 32 16.78 25.88 9.91
N GLU A 33 15.76 25.25 9.31
CA GLU A 33 14.38 25.23 9.83
C GLU A 33 14.19 24.19 10.96
N MET A 34 15.16 23.29 11.11
CA MET A 34 15.21 22.22 12.12
C MET A 34 16.64 22.08 12.65
N SER A 35 16.80 21.90 13.95
CA SER A 35 18.10 21.66 14.58
C SER A 35 18.57 20.21 14.35
N LEU A 36 19.88 19.96 14.54
CA LEU A 36 20.44 18.62 14.48
C LEU A 36 19.78 17.67 15.50
N ASP A 37 19.59 18.16 16.74
CA ASP A 37 18.96 17.37 17.81
C ASP A 37 17.52 16.97 17.47
N GLU A 38 16.75 17.87 16.84
CA GLU A 38 15.39 17.60 16.40
C GLU A 38 15.38 16.57 15.26
N ALA A 39 16.28 16.69 14.29
CA ALA A 39 16.41 15.73 13.20
C ALA A 39 16.85 14.35 13.72
N GLU A 40 17.84 14.31 14.62
CA GLU A 40 18.28 13.06 15.25
C GLU A 40 17.15 12.40 16.05
N LEU A 41 16.40 13.15 16.83
CA LEU A 41 15.26 12.64 17.59
C LEU A 41 14.19 12.06 16.65
N TYR A 42 13.96 12.68 15.48
CA TYR A 42 13.03 12.17 14.48
C TYR A 42 13.43 10.78 13.99
N PHE A 43 14.73 10.55 13.69
CA PHE A 43 15.24 9.26 13.21
C PHE A 43 15.45 8.22 14.33
N ARG A 44 15.54 8.65 15.60
CA ARG A 44 15.66 7.76 16.76
C ARG A 44 14.33 7.20 17.26
N ARG A 45 13.20 7.58 16.68
CA ARG A 45 11.89 7.00 17.04
C ARG A 45 11.94 5.49 16.92
N GLU A 46 11.24 4.79 17.80
CA GLU A 46 11.17 3.34 17.74
C GLU A 46 10.59 2.89 16.40
N PRO A 47 11.19 1.88 15.75
CA PRO A 47 10.80 1.44 14.42
C PRO A 47 9.43 0.75 14.37
N PHE A 48 8.85 0.47 15.51
CA PHE A 48 7.52 -0.13 15.63
C PHE A 48 6.81 0.37 16.88
N GLU A 49 5.49 0.38 16.81
CA GLU A 49 4.63 0.59 17.97
C GLU A 49 4.12 -0.76 18.46
N GLU A 50 4.29 -1.03 19.76
CA GLU A 50 3.85 -2.27 20.36
C GLU A 50 2.40 -2.13 20.84
N LEU A 51 1.51 -2.84 20.17
CA LEU A 51 0.17 -3.12 20.67
C LEU A 51 0.25 -4.50 21.37
N GLU A 52 -0.57 -4.74 22.39
CA GLU A 52 -0.55 -6.02 23.15
C GLU A 52 -0.53 -7.28 22.27
N TYR A 53 -1.07 -7.19 21.05
CA TYR A 53 -1.27 -8.30 20.11
C TYR A 53 -0.60 -8.08 18.73
N ALA A 54 0.01 -6.93 18.48
CA ALA A 54 0.66 -6.62 17.20
C ALA A 54 1.78 -5.61 17.39
N LYS A 55 2.77 -5.65 16.50
CA LYS A 55 3.80 -4.63 16.37
C LYS A 55 3.60 -3.94 15.02
N LEU A 56 3.15 -2.68 15.04
CA LEU A 56 2.96 -1.90 13.83
C LEU A 56 4.29 -1.27 13.42
N ASP A 57 4.72 -1.52 12.19
CA ASP A 57 5.96 -1.00 11.65
C ASP A 57 5.80 0.46 11.21
N THR A 58 6.04 1.38 12.12
CA THR A 58 5.91 2.83 11.90
C THR A 58 7.02 3.40 11.01
N HIS A 59 8.13 2.66 10.81
CA HIS A 59 9.26 3.07 9.99
C HIS A 59 9.30 2.41 8.60
N ARG A 60 8.31 1.60 8.25
CA ARG A 60 8.29 0.89 6.97
C ARG A 60 8.36 1.86 5.79
N LYS A 61 7.58 2.93 5.82
CA LYS A 61 7.61 3.97 4.78
C LYS A 61 8.98 4.62 4.63
N LEU A 62 9.69 4.87 5.73
CA LEU A 62 11.06 5.42 5.71
C LEU A 62 12.07 4.45 5.10
N ARG A 63 11.90 3.13 5.31
CA ARG A 63 12.85 2.11 4.84
C ARG A 63 12.57 1.63 3.43
N SER A 64 11.29 1.44 3.07
CA SER A 64 10.88 0.83 1.81
C SER A 64 10.13 1.77 0.87
N GLY A 65 9.84 3.00 1.30
CA GLY A 65 9.03 3.97 0.53
C GLY A 65 7.52 3.71 0.60
N PHE A 66 7.07 2.61 1.20
CA PHE A 66 5.66 2.21 1.24
C PHE A 66 5.16 2.01 2.67
N ALA A 67 3.92 2.45 2.93
CA ALA A 67 3.23 2.20 4.19
C ALA A 67 2.95 0.71 4.41
N GLU A 68 2.59 0.33 5.63
CA GLU A 68 2.23 -1.05 5.95
C GLU A 68 0.92 -1.46 5.27
N VAL A 69 0.90 -2.70 4.74
CA VAL A 69 -0.28 -3.33 4.15
C VAL A 69 -0.86 -4.33 5.15
N VAL A 70 -2.15 -4.20 5.43
CA VAL A 70 -2.85 -5.09 6.36
C VAL A 70 -3.35 -6.33 5.65
N PHE A 71 -2.81 -7.50 5.98
CA PHE A 71 -3.39 -8.77 5.55
C PHE A 71 -4.60 -9.10 6.45
N CYS A 72 -5.82 -8.92 5.93
CA CYS A 72 -7.05 -8.99 6.71
C CYS A 72 -7.48 -10.42 7.02
N SER A 73 -7.17 -11.38 6.13
CA SER A 73 -7.59 -12.78 6.29
C SER A 73 -7.04 -13.38 7.59
N GLY A 74 -7.90 -14.03 8.36
CA GLY A 74 -7.52 -14.69 9.62
C GLY A 74 -7.28 -13.74 10.80
N LYS A 75 -7.38 -12.42 10.64
CA LYS A 75 -7.31 -11.50 11.78
C LYS A 75 -8.63 -11.47 12.55
N ALA A 76 -8.55 -11.49 13.87
CA ALA A 76 -9.70 -11.26 14.73
C ALA A 76 -10.25 -9.84 14.51
N ASP A 77 -11.57 -9.69 14.56
CA ASP A 77 -12.27 -8.45 14.25
C ASP A 77 -11.79 -7.25 15.09
N ALA A 78 -11.60 -7.45 16.39
CA ALA A 78 -11.09 -6.40 17.29
C ALA A 78 -9.68 -5.94 16.91
N HIS A 79 -8.81 -6.87 16.54
CA HIS A 79 -7.44 -6.58 16.12
C HIS A 79 -7.43 -5.85 14.77
N LEU A 80 -8.23 -6.30 13.80
CA LEU A 80 -8.34 -5.66 12.49
C LEU A 80 -8.78 -4.21 12.63
N LEU A 81 -9.85 -3.97 13.39
CA LEU A 81 -10.39 -2.63 13.60
C LEU A 81 -9.38 -1.70 14.27
N SER A 82 -8.68 -2.18 15.29
CA SER A 82 -7.67 -1.40 16.01
C SER A 82 -6.48 -1.05 15.09
N ILE A 83 -5.99 -2.00 14.30
CA ILE A 83 -4.90 -1.78 13.34
C ILE A 83 -5.31 -0.74 12.28
N PHE A 84 -6.51 -0.89 11.70
CA PHE A 84 -7.01 0.07 10.70
C PHE A 84 -7.13 1.49 11.26
N LYS A 85 -7.68 1.65 12.46
CA LYS A 85 -7.78 2.95 13.12
C LYS A 85 -6.41 3.56 13.34
N ARG A 86 -5.47 2.78 13.89
CA ARG A 86 -4.15 3.28 14.22
C ARG A 86 -3.36 3.68 12.99
N LEU A 87 -3.34 2.85 11.93
CA LEU A 87 -2.68 3.19 10.67
C LEU A 87 -3.31 4.42 10.01
N TYR A 88 -4.65 4.52 10.02
CA TYR A 88 -5.33 5.69 9.49
C TYR A 88 -5.04 6.97 10.29
N GLU A 89 -5.00 6.90 11.62
CA GLU A 89 -4.63 8.03 12.48
C GLU A 89 -3.20 8.51 12.20
N GLU A 90 -2.30 7.58 11.95
CA GLU A 90 -0.89 7.86 11.71
C GLU A 90 -0.61 8.36 10.30
N GLU A 91 -1.09 7.65 9.29
CA GLU A 91 -0.73 7.89 7.89
C GLU A 91 -1.80 8.69 7.13
N GLY A 92 -3.05 8.81 7.64
CA GLY A 92 -4.19 9.40 6.96
C GLY A 92 -4.70 8.56 5.78
N GLU A 93 -4.17 7.36 5.62
CA GLU A 93 -4.55 6.35 4.64
C GLU A 93 -4.26 4.96 5.18
N VAL A 94 -4.94 3.93 4.70
CA VAL A 94 -4.70 2.55 5.09
C VAL A 94 -5.13 1.61 3.96
N PHE A 95 -4.37 0.54 3.77
CA PHE A 95 -4.62 -0.46 2.73
C PHE A 95 -4.62 -1.86 3.32
N GLY A 96 -5.69 -2.59 3.07
CA GLY A 96 -5.85 -3.97 3.50
C GLY A 96 -6.21 -4.88 2.33
N THR A 97 -5.64 -6.09 2.34
CA THR A 97 -5.91 -7.13 1.34
C THR A 97 -6.65 -8.30 1.97
N ARG A 98 -7.33 -9.10 1.13
CA ARG A 98 -8.06 -10.31 1.54
C ARG A 98 -9.11 -10.07 2.60
N ALA A 99 -9.74 -8.91 2.60
CA ALA A 99 -10.84 -8.60 3.50
C ALA A 99 -12.12 -9.38 3.13
N SER A 100 -12.96 -9.62 4.12
CA SER A 100 -14.32 -10.12 3.92
C SER A 100 -15.32 -8.98 3.95
N GLN A 101 -16.53 -9.22 3.43
CA GLN A 101 -17.65 -8.28 3.53
C GLN A 101 -17.96 -7.91 5.00
N GLN A 102 -17.91 -8.88 5.91
CA GLN A 102 -18.14 -8.64 7.34
C GLN A 102 -17.07 -7.73 7.94
N GLN A 103 -15.80 -7.93 7.57
CA GLN A 103 -14.70 -7.06 8.00
C GLN A 103 -14.85 -5.63 7.46
N TYR A 104 -15.33 -5.48 6.23
CA TYR A 104 -15.67 -4.16 5.68
C TYR A 104 -16.76 -3.47 6.50
N GLU A 105 -17.86 -4.15 6.79
CA GLU A 105 -18.98 -3.58 7.57
C GLU A 105 -18.52 -3.15 8.97
N LEU A 106 -17.69 -3.98 9.60
CA LEU A 106 -17.08 -3.68 10.89
C LEU A 106 -16.23 -2.40 10.83
N VAL A 107 -15.29 -2.32 9.87
CA VAL A 107 -14.40 -1.17 9.74
C VAL A 107 -15.19 0.08 9.35
N LYS A 108 -16.16 -0.03 8.45
CA LYS A 108 -17.02 1.07 8.00
C LYS A 108 -17.82 1.71 9.13
N SER A 109 -18.25 0.93 10.12
CA SER A 109 -18.97 1.47 11.29
C SER A 109 -18.15 2.48 12.09
N ALA A 110 -16.82 2.37 12.06
CA ALA A 110 -15.89 3.23 12.79
C ALA A 110 -15.12 4.21 11.90
N LEU A 111 -14.92 3.87 10.62
CA LEU A 111 -14.24 4.67 9.61
C LEU A 111 -15.12 4.75 8.36
N PRO A 112 -16.12 5.66 8.34
CA PRO A 112 -17.13 5.70 7.26
C PRO A 112 -16.58 5.94 5.85
N GLN A 113 -15.39 6.52 5.74
CA GLN A 113 -14.70 6.79 4.47
C GLN A 113 -14.03 5.56 3.85
N VAL A 114 -14.02 4.41 4.54
CA VAL A 114 -13.43 3.19 4.01
C VAL A 114 -14.20 2.69 2.78
N SER A 115 -13.50 2.29 1.76
CA SER A 115 -14.02 1.64 0.56
C SER A 115 -13.64 0.16 0.54
N TYR A 116 -14.46 -0.65 -0.12
CA TYR A 116 -14.25 -2.09 -0.28
C TYR A 116 -14.61 -2.52 -1.70
N ASP A 117 -13.73 -3.28 -2.32
CA ASP A 117 -14.02 -3.96 -3.57
C ASP A 117 -14.18 -5.47 -3.33
N PRO A 118 -15.37 -6.04 -3.60
CA PRO A 118 -15.63 -7.46 -3.36
C PRO A 118 -14.89 -8.39 -4.32
N VAL A 119 -14.42 -7.91 -5.48
CA VAL A 119 -13.70 -8.72 -6.45
C VAL A 119 -12.26 -8.95 -5.99
N SER A 120 -11.51 -7.89 -5.74
CA SER A 120 -10.13 -7.94 -5.23
C SER A 120 -10.06 -8.22 -3.74
N ARG A 121 -11.16 -8.00 -3.00
CA ARG A 121 -11.23 -8.05 -1.54
C ARG A 121 -10.29 -7.04 -0.87
N ILE A 122 -10.09 -5.91 -1.54
CA ILE A 122 -9.32 -4.79 -0.99
C ILE A 122 -10.22 -3.90 -0.15
N LEU A 123 -9.71 -3.53 1.00
CA LEU A 123 -10.30 -2.63 1.97
C LEU A 123 -9.36 -1.45 2.16
N LYS A 124 -9.75 -0.23 1.76
CA LYS A 124 -8.83 0.91 1.77
C LYS A 124 -9.48 2.23 2.14
N ILE A 125 -8.66 3.10 2.73
CA ILE A 125 -8.87 4.55 2.77
C ILE A 125 -7.67 5.16 2.05
N GLU A 126 -7.91 5.97 1.04
CA GLU A 126 -6.88 6.51 0.17
C GLU A 126 -6.91 8.03 0.19
N LYS A 127 -5.73 8.65 0.22
CA LYS A 127 -5.59 10.09 0.06
C LYS A 127 -5.87 10.51 -1.36
N GLU A 128 -6.54 11.64 -1.53
CA GLU A 128 -6.74 12.26 -2.83
C GLU A 128 -5.44 12.88 -3.37
N GLY A 129 -5.35 13.01 -4.70
CA GLY A 129 -4.27 13.75 -5.36
C GLY A 129 -2.93 13.01 -5.44
N LYS A 130 -2.91 11.68 -5.31
CA LYS A 130 -1.69 10.89 -5.56
C LYS A 130 -1.25 11.02 -7.01
N GLU A 131 0.03 11.33 -7.20
CA GLU A 131 0.65 11.23 -8.53
C GLU A 131 0.85 9.75 -8.90
N HIS A 132 0.50 9.41 -10.12
CA HIS A 132 0.78 8.09 -10.69
C HIS A 132 1.92 8.20 -11.68
N ILE A 133 2.93 7.35 -11.51
CA ILE A 133 4.13 7.31 -12.35
C ILE A 133 4.32 5.92 -12.95
N GLY A 134 4.95 5.87 -14.11
CA GLY A 134 5.18 4.61 -14.82
C GLY A 134 3.88 3.95 -15.27
N LYS A 135 4.00 2.72 -15.78
CA LYS A 135 2.90 1.93 -16.30
C LYS A 135 3.12 0.45 -15.99
N ILE A 136 2.13 -0.19 -15.41
CA ILE A 136 2.14 -1.63 -15.13
C ILE A 136 1.03 -2.28 -15.94
N ALA A 137 1.36 -3.30 -16.73
CA ALA A 137 0.37 -4.15 -17.40
C ALA A 137 0.06 -5.36 -16.50
N VAL A 138 -1.21 -5.53 -16.11
CA VAL A 138 -1.67 -6.71 -15.35
C VAL A 138 -2.45 -7.61 -16.28
N CYS A 139 -1.89 -8.79 -16.59
CA CYS A 139 -2.41 -9.74 -17.55
C CYS A 139 -2.98 -10.99 -16.85
N THR A 140 -4.18 -11.43 -17.25
CA THR A 140 -4.73 -12.72 -16.78
C THR A 140 -4.79 -13.75 -17.89
N ALA A 141 -4.56 -15.03 -17.52
CA ALA A 141 -4.78 -16.15 -18.45
C ALA A 141 -6.28 -16.37 -18.71
N GLY A 142 -7.09 -16.37 -17.67
CA GLY A 142 -8.52 -16.55 -17.76
C GLY A 142 -9.31 -15.63 -16.83
N THR A 143 -10.64 -15.71 -16.94
CA THR A 143 -11.55 -14.88 -16.12
C THR A 143 -11.55 -15.29 -14.64
N ALA A 144 -11.21 -16.54 -14.33
CA ALA A 144 -11.05 -17.01 -12.95
C ALA A 144 -9.87 -16.35 -12.21
N ASP A 145 -8.91 -15.80 -12.94
CA ASP A 145 -7.72 -15.14 -12.39
C ASP A 145 -7.99 -13.66 -12.06
N ILE A 146 -9.12 -13.10 -12.51
CA ILE A 146 -9.46 -11.67 -12.33
C ILE A 146 -9.41 -11.22 -10.87
N PRO A 147 -9.90 -11.96 -9.86
CA PRO A 147 -9.84 -11.50 -8.47
C PRO A 147 -8.40 -11.27 -7.98
N VAL A 148 -7.46 -12.12 -8.37
CA VAL A 148 -6.05 -11.98 -8.02
C VAL A 148 -5.40 -10.85 -8.81
N ALA A 149 -5.77 -10.70 -10.09
CA ALA A 149 -5.28 -9.61 -10.92
C ALA A 149 -5.78 -8.24 -10.43
N GLU A 150 -7.04 -8.14 -10.00
CA GLU A 150 -7.57 -6.91 -9.40
C GLU A 150 -6.89 -6.56 -8.06
N GLU A 151 -6.56 -7.57 -7.23
CA GLU A 151 -5.77 -7.35 -6.03
C GLU A 151 -4.41 -6.74 -6.39
N ALA A 152 -3.72 -7.26 -7.41
CA ALA A 152 -2.45 -6.73 -7.87
C ALA A 152 -2.60 -5.33 -8.50
N ALA A 153 -3.60 -5.14 -9.36
CA ALA A 153 -3.86 -3.88 -10.06
C ALA A 153 -4.16 -2.75 -9.08
N GLN A 154 -5.10 -2.95 -8.18
CA GLN A 154 -5.48 -1.93 -7.20
C GLN A 154 -4.38 -1.68 -6.17
N THR A 155 -3.54 -2.68 -5.87
CA THR A 155 -2.34 -2.47 -5.04
C THR A 155 -1.36 -1.54 -5.74
N ALA A 156 -1.08 -1.78 -7.02
CA ALA A 156 -0.17 -0.94 -7.79
C ALA A 156 -0.71 0.50 -7.95
N GLU A 157 -2.00 0.66 -8.20
CA GLU A 157 -2.67 1.98 -8.25
C GLU A 157 -2.56 2.71 -6.90
N TYR A 158 -2.86 2.02 -5.80
CA TYR A 158 -2.76 2.61 -4.46
C TYR A 158 -1.36 3.13 -4.16
N PHE A 159 -0.32 2.46 -4.64
CA PHE A 159 1.07 2.88 -4.47
C PHE A 159 1.60 3.80 -5.59
N GLY A 160 0.71 4.35 -6.43
CA GLY A 160 1.05 5.43 -7.36
C GLY A 160 1.56 4.96 -8.72
N SER A 161 1.10 3.83 -9.24
CA SER A 161 1.39 3.39 -10.60
C SER A 161 0.16 3.51 -11.50
N HIS A 162 0.35 3.89 -12.78
CA HIS A 162 -0.69 3.68 -13.77
C HIS A 162 -0.82 2.18 -14.07
N VAL A 163 -2.03 1.65 -14.09
CA VAL A 163 -2.26 0.24 -14.34
C VAL A 163 -3.14 0.04 -15.58
N GLU A 164 -2.69 -0.82 -16.47
CA GLU A 164 -3.44 -1.29 -17.62
C GLU A 164 -3.86 -2.75 -17.40
N ARG A 165 -5.17 -2.99 -17.40
CA ARG A 165 -5.79 -4.29 -17.18
C ARG A 165 -5.98 -5.00 -18.51
N ILE A 166 -5.31 -6.15 -18.70
CA ILE A 166 -5.31 -6.94 -19.92
C ILE A 166 -5.76 -8.36 -19.58
N TYR A 167 -7.07 -8.57 -19.56
CA TYR A 167 -7.65 -9.79 -19.04
C TYR A 167 -8.03 -10.77 -20.15
N ASP A 168 -8.05 -12.08 -19.79
CA ASP A 168 -8.42 -13.20 -20.65
C ASP A 168 -7.53 -13.34 -21.89
N VAL A 169 -6.21 -13.24 -21.70
CA VAL A 169 -5.19 -13.39 -22.75
C VAL A 169 -4.37 -14.68 -22.60
N GLY A 170 -5.01 -15.74 -22.11
CA GLY A 170 -4.37 -17.04 -21.90
C GLY A 170 -3.81 -17.67 -23.18
N VAL A 171 -2.83 -18.56 -23.00
CA VAL A 171 -2.08 -19.22 -24.09
C VAL A 171 -2.90 -20.15 -24.95
N SER A 172 -4.07 -20.60 -24.51
CA SER A 172 -5.03 -21.36 -25.32
C SER A 172 -5.59 -20.56 -26.51
N GLY A 173 -5.44 -19.24 -26.49
CA GLY A 173 -5.84 -18.35 -27.54
C GLY A 173 -4.82 -17.25 -27.80
N LEU A 174 -3.62 -17.59 -28.27
CA LEU A 174 -2.50 -16.65 -28.46
C LEU A 174 -2.88 -15.42 -29.29
N HIS A 175 -3.84 -15.51 -30.20
CA HIS A 175 -4.33 -14.36 -30.98
C HIS A 175 -4.90 -13.24 -30.08
N ARG A 176 -5.48 -13.57 -28.92
CA ARG A 176 -5.97 -12.59 -27.94
C ARG A 176 -4.80 -11.85 -27.30
N LEU A 177 -3.77 -12.58 -26.89
CA LEU A 177 -2.54 -12.01 -26.34
C LEU A 177 -1.82 -11.12 -27.36
N MET A 178 -1.66 -11.63 -28.58
CA MET A 178 -0.98 -10.89 -29.67
C MET A 178 -1.71 -9.59 -30.03
N SER A 179 -3.04 -9.56 -29.95
CA SER A 179 -3.83 -8.34 -30.21
C SER A 179 -3.59 -7.23 -29.14
N ARG A 180 -2.97 -7.55 -28.00
CA ARG A 180 -2.64 -6.63 -26.90
C ARG A 180 -1.14 -6.41 -26.72
N LEU A 181 -0.32 -7.00 -27.60
CA LEU A 181 1.13 -7.02 -27.40
C LEU A 181 1.75 -5.62 -27.30
N GLU A 182 1.34 -4.69 -28.13
CA GLU A 182 1.84 -3.31 -28.11
C GLU A 182 1.55 -2.62 -26.76
N GLN A 183 0.36 -2.82 -26.20
CA GLN A 183 -0.02 -2.30 -24.88
C GLN A 183 0.87 -2.90 -23.78
N ILE A 184 1.12 -4.21 -23.85
CA ILE A 184 1.96 -4.93 -22.88
C ILE A 184 3.41 -4.43 -22.97
N GLN A 185 3.96 -4.31 -24.16
CA GLN A 185 5.34 -3.88 -24.38
C GLN A 185 5.58 -2.39 -24.01
N SER A 186 4.54 -1.57 -24.00
CA SER A 186 4.62 -0.18 -23.56
C SER A 186 4.71 -0.01 -22.03
N ALA A 187 4.51 -1.09 -21.26
CA ALA A 187 4.57 -1.05 -19.81
C ALA A 187 6.01 -1.16 -19.30
N ASN A 188 6.28 -0.50 -18.14
CA ASN A 188 7.56 -0.62 -17.44
C ASN A 188 7.69 -1.94 -16.68
N CYS A 189 6.56 -2.56 -16.34
CA CYS A 189 6.50 -3.83 -15.64
C CYS A 189 5.26 -4.60 -16.08
N VAL A 190 5.36 -5.93 -16.17
CA VAL A 190 4.26 -6.81 -16.49
C VAL A 190 4.02 -7.78 -15.34
N VAL A 191 2.78 -7.83 -14.87
CA VAL A 191 2.29 -8.79 -13.88
C VAL A 191 1.46 -9.83 -14.60
N ALA A 192 1.91 -11.08 -14.60
CA ALA A 192 1.18 -12.21 -15.17
C ALA A 192 0.46 -13.01 -14.08
N VAL A 193 -0.85 -13.11 -14.19
CA VAL A 193 -1.70 -13.88 -13.27
C VAL A 193 -2.27 -15.08 -14.02
N ALA A 194 -1.85 -16.27 -13.63
CA ALA A 194 -2.28 -17.51 -14.28
C ALA A 194 -2.27 -18.66 -13.28
N GLY A 195 -3.27 -19.51 -13.37
CA GLY A 195 -3.32 -20.79 -12.67
C GLY A 195 -2.60 -21.91 -13.41
N MET A 196 -2.85 -23.14 -12.99
CA MET A 196 -2.32 -24.37 -13.58
C MET A 196 -0.78 -24.36 -13.63
N GLU A 197 -0.16 -24.47 -14.80
CA GLU A 197 1.29 -24.47 -15.03
C GLU A 197 1.90 -23.07 -15.21
N GLY A 198 1.09 -22.03 -15.22
CA GLY A 198 1.57 -20.65 -15.33
C GLY A 198 2.16 -20.29 -16.72
N ALA A 199 1.77 -20.99 -17.79
CA ALA A 199 2.36 -20.83 -19.12
C ALA A 199 2.29 -19.40 -19.67
N LEU A 200 1.28 -18.60 -19.29
CA LEU A 200 1.18 -17.19 -19.69
C LEU A 200 2.45 -16.41 -19.31
N ALA A 201 2.98 -16.62 -18.12
CA ALA A 201 4.18 -15.91 -17.66
C ALA A 201 5.41 -16.21 -18.52
N SER A 202 5.57 -17.49 -18.94
CA SER A 202 6.68 -17.90 -19.84
C SER A 202 6.55 -17.28 -21.24
N VAL A 203 5.34 -17.23 -21.77
CA VAL A 203 5.09 -16.63 -23.09
C VAL A 203 5.29 -15.12 -23.05
N LEU A 204 4.75 -14.44 -22.02
CA LEU A 204 4.97 -13.00 -21.84
C LEU A 204 6.46 -12.67 -21.68
N GLY A 205 7.21 -13.44 -20.90
CA GLY A 205 8.66 -13.26 -20.73
C GLY A 205 9.46 -13.39 -22.01
N GLY A 206 8.95 -14.15 -23.02
CA GLY A 206 9.54 -14.22 -24.36
C GLY A 206 9.12 -13.10 -25.32
N LEU A 207 8.09 -12.33 -24.97
CA LEU A 207 7.51 -11.29 -25.84
C LEU A 207 7.85 -9.85 -25.38
N VAL A 208 8.29 -9.67 -24.13
CA VAL A 208 8.67 -8.38 -23.56
C VAL A 208 10.18 -8.32 -23.38
N ALA A 209 10.75 -7.10 -23.41
CA ALA A 209 12.18 -6.85 -23.24
C ALA A 209 12.58 -6.71 -21.77
#